data_1f7359dbabd0ab0ecf9fbbcbc67893af
#
_entry.id   1f7359dbabd0ab0ecf9fbbcbc67893af
#
_cell.length_a   1.000
_cell.length_b   1.000
_cell.length_c   1.000
_cell.angle_alpha   90.00
_cell.angle_beta   90.00
_cell.angle_gamma   90.00
#
_symmetry.space_group_name_H-M   'P 1'
#
loop_
_entity.id
_entity.type
_entity.pdbx_description
1 polymer ?
#
loop_
_entity_poly.entity_id
_entity_poly.type
_entity_poly.pdbx_seq_one_letter_code
_entity_poly.pdbx_strand_id
1 'polypeptide(L)'
;MKLDWDRRHCARRGHITYAPDEAHLRERLRADTALGEVWRCLRCGDFALGAPHGSGPADRAPEVPRGRALRDLFILRFLAVERLLRGVFIVVAAWAVWRFSNSQDSVRRFFEEYLTVFRPVFVHFHYDLDHSPVVDTIRRTFEYRHSTLLIVAGALLAYAVIEIVEAVGLWAAERWAEYLTVVATAAFLPLEVWELTEKVSYLKIGTLVLNVLAVLYILLAKRLFGLRGGHAAFEAERRGASLLEVEEAAGAPHGTGGHQVTRTLVTGSSRTDTV
;
A
#
# COMPACT_ATOMS: atom_id res chain seq x y z
N MET A 1 11.25 19.91 14.55
CA MET A 1 10.24 20.46 13.62
C MET A 1 9.31 19.31 13.21
N LYS A 2 8.04 19.30 13.66
CA LYS A 2 7.10 18.25 13.25
C LYS A 2 6.64 18.54 11.83
N LEU A 3 6.82 17.59 10.92
CA LEU A 3 6.38 17.65 9.52
C LEU A 3 4.85 17.62 9.49
N ASP A 4 4.22 18.73 9.11
CA ASP A 4 2.79 18.83 8.89
C ASP A 4 2.47 18.40 7.44
N TRP A 5 1.99 17.17 7.29
CA TRP A 5 1.64 16.57 6.00
C TRP A 5 0.40 17.20 5.38
N ASP A 6 -0.55 17.63 6.21
CA ASP A 6 -1.80 18.23 5.76
C ASP A 6 -1.54 19.57 5.07
N ARG A 7 -0.73 20.44 5.69
CA ARG A 7 -0.33 21.74 5.11
C ARG A 7 0.49 21.56 3.84
N ARG A 8 1.45 20.62 3.82
CA ARG A 8 2.25 20.34 2.62
C ARG A 8 1.40 19.83 1.46
N HIS A 9 0.41 19.00 1.76
CA HIS A 9 -0.50 18.51 0.74
C HIS A 9 -1.35 19.65 0.17
N CYS A 10 -1.90 20.52 1.05
CA CYS A 10 -2.66 21.68 0.63
C CYS A 10 -1.81 22.69 -0.16
N ALA A 11 -0.54 22.90 0.21
CA ALA A 11 0.37 23.77 -0.54
C ALA A 11 0.62 23.28 -1.99
N ARG A 12 0.52 21.97 -2.24
CA ARG A 12 0.73 21.39 -3.58
C ARG A 12 -0.54 21.25 -4.41
N ARG A 13 -1.68 20.96 -3.76
CA ARG A 13 -2.94 20.60 -4.45
C ARG A 13 -4.09 21.56 -4.21
N GLY A 14 -3.85 22.62 -3.43
CA GLY A 14 -4.88 23.56 -3.04
C GLY A 14 -5.64 23.13 -1.76
N HIS A 15 -6.37 24.10 -1.22
CA HIS A 15 -7.26 23.91 -0.07
C HIS A 15 -8.59 23.28 -0.54
N ILE A 16 -9.20 22.48 0.32
CA ILE A 16 -10.55 21.93 0.10
C ILE A 16 -11.45 22.59 1.13
N THR A 17 -12.36 23.45 0.66
CA THR A 17 -13.31 24.21 1.48
C THR A 17 -14.72 23.79 1.11
N TYR A 18 -15.63 23.81 2.08
CA TYR A 18 -17.01 23.41 1.91
C TYR A 18 -17.93 24.31 2.76
N ALA A 19 -19.04 24.76 2.16
CA ALA A 19 -20.07 25.53 2.83
C ALA A 19 -21.23 24.60 3.19
N PRO A 20 -21.34 24.15 4.45
CA PRO A 20 -22.46 23.33 4.89
C PRO A 20 -23.77 24.15 4.91
N ASP A 21 -24.91 23.47 4.71
CA ASP A 21 -26.23 24.11 4.80
C ASP A 21 -26.58 24.43 6.27
N GLU A 22 -26.03 23.68 7.20
CA GLU A 22 -26.23 23.83 8.64
C GLU A 22 -25.56 25.12 9.15
N ALA A 23 -26.38 26.06 9.66
CA ALA A 23 -25.91 27.38 10.06
C ALA A 23 -24.80 27.34 11.12
N HIS A 24 -24.93 26.44 12.11
CA HIS A 24 -23.96 26.30 13.19
C HIS A 24 -22.57 25.81 12.72
N LEU A 25 -22.53 24.99 11.67
CA LEU A 25 -21.27 24.57 11.05
C LEU A 25 -20.70 25.65 10.13
N ARG A 26 -21.60 26.33 9.41
CA ARG A 26 -21.21 27.44 8.52
C ARG A 26 -20.50 28.56 9.28
N GLU A 27 -21.04 28.96 10.44
CA GLU A 27 -20.44 29.97 11.31
C GLU A 27 -19.04 29.60 11.82
N ARG A 28 -18.75 28.32 11.99
CA ARG A 28 -17.44 27.82 12.43
C ARG A 28 -16.42 27.69 11.31
N LEU A 29 -16.91 27.49 10.08
CA LEU A 29 -16.06 27.27 8.93
C LEU A 29 -15.83 28.55 8.11
N ARG A 30 -16.67 29.58 8.27
CA ARG A 30 -16.58 30.83 7.55
C ARG A 30 -16.09 31.94 8.48
N ALA A 31 -15.32 32.87 7.92
CA ALA A 31 -15.02 34.15 8.54
C ALA A 31 -14.98 35.23 7.47
N ASP A 32 -15.46 36.45 7.84
CA ASP A 32 -15.35 37.61 6.97
C ASP A 32 -14.14 38.44 7.43
N THR A 33 -13.25 38.73 6.50
CA THR A 33 -12.01 39.49 6.73
C THR A 33 -11.95 40.72 5.85
N ALA A 34 -11.01 41.62 6.16
CA ALA A 34 -10.77 42.82 5.32
C ALA A 34 -10.37 42.47 3.88
N LEU A 35 -9.91 41.25 3.62
CA LEU A 35 -9.53 40.73 2.31
C LEU A 35 -10.70 40.01 1.59
N GLY A 36 -11.83 39.89 2.25
CA GLY A 36 -13.02 39.19 1.78
C GLY A 36 -13.37 37.95 2.60
N GLU A 37 -14.28 37.18 2.07
CA GLU A 37 -14.76 35.94 2.69
C GLU A 37 -13.67 34.86 2.67
N VAL A 38 -13.48 34.16 3.80
CA VAL A 38 -12.54 33.05 3.94
C VAL A 38 -13.25 31.81 4.49
N TRP A 39 -12.83 30.64 4.00
CA TRP A 39 -13.37 29.35 4.43
C TRP A 39 -12.29 28.44 4.97
N ARG A 40 -12.61 27.74 6.04
CA ARG A 40 -11.71 26.82 6.69
C ARG A 40 -11.53 25.54 5.86
N CYS A 41 -10.28 25.19 5.59
CA CYS A 41 -9.95 24.00 4.82
C CYS A 41 -10.25 22.72 5.61
N LEU A 42 -10.99 21.78 5.03
CA LEU A 42 -11.34 20.50 5.65
C LEU A 42 -10.14 19.61 5.94
N ARG A 43 -8.99 19.85 5.29
CA ARG A 43 -7.76 19.06 5.52
C ARG A 43 -6.83 19.69 6.54
N CYS A 44 -6.24 20.85 6.24
CA CYS A 44 -5.25 21.47 7.12
C CYS A 44 -5.84 22.32 8.24
N GLY A 45 -7.13 22.71 8.14
CA GLY A 45 -7.79 23.58 9.10
C GLY A 45 -7.45 25.05 8.97
N ASP A 46 -6.54 25.47 8.06
CA ASP A 46 -6.22 26.86 7.79
C ASP A 46 -7.33 27.50 6.94
N PHE A 47 -7.47 28.84 7.02
CA PHE A 47 -8.42 29.58 6.21
C PHE A 47 -7.88 29.86 4.81
N ALA A 48 -8.72 29.64 3.81
CA ALA A 48 -8.46 29.98 2.41
C ALA A 48 -9.39 31.10 1.96
N LEU A 49 -8.84 32.10 1.27
CA LEU A 49 -9.57 33.23 0.73
C LEU A 49 -10.40 32.82 -0.49
N GLY A 50 -11.62 33.34 -0.60
CA GLY A 50 -12.51 33.16 -1.73
C GLY A 50 -13.70 32.26 -1.45
N ALA A 51 -14.50 32.01 -2.48
CA ALA A 51 -15.68 31.16 -2.40
C ALA A 51 -15.31 29.71 -2.06
N PRO A 52 -16.19 28.96 -1.36
CA PRO A 52 -15.97 27.55 -1.07
C PRO A 52 -15.97 26.70 -2.34
N HIS A 53 -15.23 25.61 -2.35
CA HIS A 53 -15.16 24.69 -3.50
C HIS A 53 -16.42 23.84 -3.68
N GLY A 54 -17.24 23.73 -2.64
CA GLY A 54 -18.51 23.03 -2.66
C GLY A 54 -19.45 23.52 -1.58
N SER A 55 -20.75 23.24 -1.72
CA SER A 55 -21.78 23.60 -0.76
C SER A 55 -22.89 22.56 -0.74
N GLY A 56 -23.60 22.44 0.37
CA GLY A 56 -24.71 21.53 0.55
C GLY A 56 -24.79 20.98 1.97
N PRO A 57 -25.65 19.97 2.23
CA PRO A 57 -25.72 19.31 3.52
C PRO A 57 -24.38 18.75 3.98
N ALA A 58 -24.12 18.77 5.28
CA ALA A 58 -22.84 18.30 5.84
C ALA A 58 -22.56 16.82 5.57
N ASP A 59 -23.58 15.98 5.45
CA ASP A 59 -23.51 14.57 5.10
C ASP A 59 -23.01 14.30 3.66
N ARG A 60 -23.13 15.31 2.78
CA ARG A 60 -22.62 15.27 1.40
C ARG A 60 -21.25 15.91 1.22
N ALA A 61 -20.68 16.41 2.28
CA ALA A 61 -19.35 17.00 2.21
C ALA A 61 -18.31 15.97 1.78
N PRO A 62 -17.29 16.40 1.00
CA PRO A 62 -16.26 15.48 0.57
C PRO A 62 -15.47 14.92 1.77
N GLU A 63 -15.30 13.62 1.83
CA GLU A 63 -14.42 12.99 2.81
C GLU A 63 -12.96 13.37 2.52
N VAL A 64 -12.37 14.16 3.39
CA VAL A 64 -11.01 14.65 3.24
C VAL A 64 -10.08 13.95 4.22
N PRO A 65 -9.23 13.02 3.75
CA PRO A 65 -8.28 12.35 4.62
C PRO A 65 -7.27 13.37 5.17
N ARG A 66 -7.02 13.34 6.49
CA ARG A 66 -6.10 14.24 7.19
C ARG A 66 -5.31 13.49 8.27
N GLY A 67 -4.18 14.05 8.67
CA GLY A 67 -3.34 13.49 9.72
C GLY A 67 -2.84 12.09 9.41
N ARG A 68 -3.23 11.13 10.26
CA ARG A 68 -2.84 9.71 10.09
C ARG A 68 -3.47 9.09 8.85
N ALA A 69 -4.75 9.36 8.59
CA ALA A 69 -5.45 8.82 7.44
C ALA A 69 -4.82 9.25 6.10
N LEU A 70 -4.35 10.50 5.99
CA LEU A 70 -3.64 10.97 4.80
C LEU A 70 -2.32 10.23 4.61
N ARG A 71 -1.57 10.01 5.68
CA ARG A 71 -0.30 9.27 5.66
C ARG A 71 -0.50 7.82 5.28
N ASP A 72 -1.52 7.17 5.86
CA ASP A 72 -1.87 5.78 5.58
C ASP A 72 -2.28 5.59 4.12
N LEU A 73 -3.07 6.52 3.58
CA LEU A 73 -3.42 6.54 2.16
C LEU A 73 -2.19 6.66 1.26
N PHE A 74 -1.22 7.50 1.65
CA PHE A 74 0.03 7.64 0.89
C PHE A 74 0.85 6.34 0.89
N ILE A 75 0.95 5.66 2.04
CA ILE A 75 1.66 4.38 2.16
C ILE A 75 0.96 3.30 1.33
N LEU A 76 -0.38 3.20 1.39
CA LEU A 76 -1.12 2.25 0.55
C LEU A 76 -0.90 2.49 -0.94
N ARG A 77 -0.90 3.75 -1.38
CA ARG A 77 -0.63 4.08 -2.78
C ARG A 77 0.81 3.78 -3.19
N PHE A 78 1.77 3.97 -2.29
CA PHE A 78 3.16 3.57 -2.54
C PHE A 78 3.26 2.04 -2.73
N LEU A 79 2.63 1.25 -1.84
CA LEU A 79 2.57 -0.20 -1.97
C LEU A 79 1.84 -0.63 -3.26
N ALA A 80 0.75 0.06 -3.62
CA ALA A 80 0.04 -0.20 -4.87
C ALA A 80 0.92 0.00 -6.12
N VAL A 81 1.72 1.08 -6.14
CA VAL A 81 2.66 1.33 -7.25
C VAL A 81 3.75 0.25 -7.29
N GLU A 82 4.29 -0.15 -6.15
CA GLU A 82 5.29 -1.22 -6.07
C GLU A 82 4.73 -2.55 -6.63
N ARG A 83 3.49 -2.92 -6.21
CA ARG A 83 2.79 -4.10 -6.72
C ARG A 83 2.54 -4.02 -8.23
N LEU A 84 2.08 -2.87 -8.70
CA LEU A 84 1.84 -2.66 -10.13
C LEU A 84 3.13 -2.83 -10.96
N LEU A 85 4.23 -2.22 -10.53
CA LEU A 85 5.52 -2.34 -11.21
C LEU A 85 6.00 -3.78 -11.24
N ARG A 86 5.88 -4.50 -10.13
CA ARG A 86 6.22 -5.93 -10.04
C ARG A 86 5.34 -6.75 -10.97
N GLY A 87 4.02 -6.55 -10.94
CA GLY A 87 3.08 -7.24 -11.81
C GLY A 87 3.38 -7.03 -13.29
N VAL A 88 3.65 -5.78 -13.71
CA VAL A 88 4.05 -5.45 -15.08
C VAL A 88 5.36 -6.16 -15.47
N PHE A 89 6.35 -6.17 -14.58
CA PHE A 89 7.61 -6.86 -14.83
C PHE A 89 7.40 -8.37 -15.02
N ILE A 90 6.52 -8.99 -14.22
CA ILE A 90 6.20 -10.42 -14.32
C ILE A 90 5.43 -10.72 -15.62
N VAL A 91 4.51 -9.82 -16.06
CA VAL A 91 3.85 -9.94 -17.37
C VAL A 91 4.89 -9.97 -18.50
N VAL A 92 5.85 -9.06 -18.46
CA VAL A 92 6.94 -9.01 -19.47
C VAL A 92 7.76 -10.30 -19.42
N ALA A 93 8.07 -10.80 -18.23
CA ALA A 93 8.78 -12.07 -18.06
C ALA A 93 7.97 -13.26 -18.61
N ALA A 94 6.67 -13.34 -18.30
CA ALA A 94 5.76 -14.35 -18.81
C ALA A 94 5.70 -14.33 -20.35
N TRP A 95 5.56 -13.13 -20.92
CA TRP A 95 5.60 -12.94 -22.37
C TRP A 95 6.93 -13.37 -22.98
N ALA A 96 8.06 -13.04 -22.35
CA ALA A 96 9.38 -13.45 -22.81
C ALA A 96 9.54 -14.97 -22.80
N VAL A 97 9.10 -15.66 -21.73
CA VAL A 97 9.11 -17.13 -21.65
C VAL A 97 8.21 -17.74 -22.72
N TRP A 98 7.01 -17.22 -22.90
CA TRP A 98 6.10 -17.65 -23.96
C TRP A 98 6.69 -17.43 -25.36
N ARG A 99 7.28 -16.27 -25.61
CA ARG A 99 7.93 -15.95 -26.89
C ARG A 99 9.13 -16.86 -27.15
N PHE A 100 9.92 -17.11 -26.10
CA PHE A 100 11.04 -18.05 -26.17
C PHE A 100 10.55 -19.47 -26.49
N SER A 101 9.52 -19.98 -25.83
CA SER A 101 8.99 -21.33 -26.07
C SER A 101 8.53 -21.54 -27.51
N ASN A 102 8.00 -20.49 -28.17
CA ASN A 102 7.57 -20.55 -29.58
C ASN A 102 8.72 -20.34 -30.60
N SER A 103 9.89 -19.87 -30.16
CA SER A 103 11.04 -19.60 -31.04
C SER A 103 12.32 -20.29 -30.61
N GLN A 104 12.21 -21.32 -29.76
CA GLN A 104 13.33 -22.01 -29.13
C GLN A 104 14.39 -22.49 -30.14
N ASP A 105 13.96 -23.13 -31.24
CA ASP A 105 14.88 -23.62 -32.28
C ASP A 105 15.60 -22.51 -33.04
N SER A 106 14.93 -21.39 -33.27
CA SER A 106 15.51 -20.22 -33.95
C SER A 106 16.52 -19.52 -33.05
N VAL A 107 16.19 -19.35 -31.76
CA VAL A 107 17.10 -18.74 -30.78
C VAL A 107 18.30 -19.63 -30.52
N ARG A 108 18.10 -20.95 -30.45
CA ARG A 108 19.21 -21.92 -30.32
C ARG A 108 20.17 -21.82 -31.48
N ARG A 109 19.65 -21.84 -32.74
CA ARG A 109 20.49 -21.70 -33.95
C ARG A 109 21.29 -20.38 -33.95
N PHE A 110 20.60 -19.28 -33.65
CA PHE A 110 21.24 -17.98 -33.54
C PHE A 110 22.32 -17.97 -32.46
N PHE A 111 22.06 -18.51 -31.29
CA PHE A 111 23.04 -18.60 -30.20
C PHE A 111 24.29 -19.41 -30.58
N GLU A 112 24.12 -20.59 -31.17
CA GLU A 112 25.25 -21.44 -31.58
C GLU A 112 26.04 -20.79 -32.72
N GLU A 113 25.40 -20.12 -33.65
CA GLU A 113 26.07 -19.39 -34.75
C GLU A 113 26.92 -18.24 -34.20
N TYR A 114 26.38 -17.41 -33.33
CA TYR A 114 27.13 -16.29 -32.72
C TYR A 114 28.21 -16.77 -31.75
N LEU A 115 27.97 -17.85 -31.02
CA LEU A 115 28.99 -18.43 -30.15
C LEU A 115 30.24 -18.82 -30.97
N THR A 116 30.04 -19.38 -32.16
CA THR A 116 31.12 -19.73 -33.07
C THR A 116 31.90 -18.50 -33.57
N VAL A 117 31.20 -17.39 -33.84
CA VAL A 117 31.82 -16.13 -34.27
C VAL A 117 32.65 -15.49 -33.15
N PHE A 118 32.17 -15.55 -31.91
CA PHE A 118 32.86 -14.95 -30.76
C PHE A 118 33.97 -15.83 -30.18
N ARG A 119 33.97 -17.14 -30.44
CA ARG A 119 34.97 -18.09 -29.94
C ARG A 119 36.43 -17.62 -30.14
N PRO A 120 36.88 -17.13 -31.31
CA PRO A 120 38.26 -16.68 -31.51
C PRO A 120 38.66 -15.52 -30.61
N VAL A 121 37.71 -14.60 -30.34
CA VAL A 121 37.92 -13.43 -29.46
C VAL A 121 38.18 -13.88 -28.03
N PHE A 122 37.33 -14.78 -27.49
CA PHE A 122 37.46 -15.25 -26.12
C PHE A 122 38.66 -16.16 -25.90
N VAL A 123 39.04 -16.98 -26.91
CA VAL A 123 40.29 -17.78 -26.88
C VAL A 123 41.52 -16.88 -26.77
N HIS A 124 41.50 -15.69 -27.43
CA HIS A 124 42.58 -14.72 -27.30
C HIS A 124 42.71 -14.18 -25.86
N PHE A 125 41.65 -14.12 -25.11
CA PHE A 125 41.62 -13.74 -23.68
C PHE A 125 41.80 -14.94 -22.73
N HIS A 126 42.20 -16.12 -23.21
CA HIS A 126 42.36 -17.36 -22.44
C HIS A 126 41.08 -17.79 -21.69
N TYR A 127 39.91 -17.43 -22.24
CA TYR A 127 38.61 -17.78 -21.66
C TYR A 127 37.94 -18.87 -22.48
N ASP A 128 37.72 -20.04 -21.86
CA ASP A 128 37.06 -21.17 -22.53
C ASP A 128 35.54 -21.01 -22.44
N LEU A 129 34.91 -20.65 -23.57
CA LEU A 129 33.48 -20.50 -23.67
C LEU A 129 32.71 -21.81 -23.54
N ASP A 130 33.30 -22.93 -24.00
CA ASP A 130 32.62 -24.24 -24.01
C ASP A 130 32.46 -24.81 -22.61
N HIS A 131 33.33 -24.45 -21.67
CA HIS A 131 33.25 -24.81 -20.26
C HIS A 131 32.76 -23.65 -19.38
N SER A 132 32.21 -22.59 -19.98
CA SER A 132 31.64 -21.47 -19.23
C SER A 132 30.32 -21.87 -18.56
N PRO A 133 30.17 -21.66 -17.23
CA PRO A 133 28.93 -21.94 -16.53
C PRO A 133 27.73 -21.17 -17.12
N VAL A 134 27.98 -20.01 -17.74
CA VAL A 134 26.95 -19.20 -18.39
C VAL A 134 26.45 -19.86 -19.65
N VAL A 135 27.39 -20.31 -20.53
CA VAL A 135 27.04 -21.00 -21.79
C VAL A 135 26.32 -22.32 -21.50
N ASP A 136 26.81 -23.10 -20.52
CA ASP A 136 26.18 -24.36 -20.11
C ASP A 136 24.74 -24.11 -19.56
N THR A 137 24.57 -23.10 -18.75
CA THR A 137 23.23 -22.72 -18.25
C THR A 137 22.29 -22.33 -19.39
N ILE A 138 22.75 -21.56 -20.38
CA ILE A 138 21.94 -21.18 -21.55
C ILE A 138 21.59 -22.41 -22.38
N ARG A 139 22.55 -23.33 -22.63
CA ARG A 139 22.30 -24.57 -23.35
C ARG A 139 21.25 -25.43 -22.67
N ARG A 140 21.33 -25.63 -21.37
CA ARG A 140 20.30 -26.34 -20.56
C ARG A 140 18.91 -25.70 -20.68
N THR A 141 18.83 -24.38 -20.84
CA THR A 141 17.54 -23.70 -21.04
C THR A 141 16.87 -24.15 -22.36
N PHE A 142 17.63 -24.53 -23.39
CA PHE A 142 17.06 -25.05 -24.64
C PHE A 142 16.60 -26.52 -24.54
N GLU A 143 16.92 -27.23 -23.46
CA GLU A 143 16.51 -28.63 -23.24
C GLU A 143 15.10 -28.72 -22.60
N TYR A 144 14.58 -27.63 -22.07
CA TYR A 144 13.24 -27.64 -21.49
C TYR A 144 12.17 -27.90 -22.54
N ARG A 145 11.22 -28.77 -22.17
CA ARG A 145 10.07 -29.06 -23.04
C ARG A 145 9.22 -27.82 -23.25
N HIS A 146 8.70 -27.63 -24.44
CA HIS A 146 7.78 -26.56 -24.80
C HIS A 146 6.59 -26.47 -23.80
N SER A 147 6.00 -27.61 -23.43
CA SER A 147 4.90 -27.67 -22.45
C SER A 147 5.31 -27.15 -21.07
N THR A 148 6.53 -27.41 -20.61
CA THR A 148 7.04 -26.91 -19.33
C THR A 148 7.18 -25.38 -19.36
N LEU A 149 7.69 -24.83 -20.44
CA LEU A 149 7.81 -23.37 -20.61
C LEU A 149 6.44 -22.70 -20.67
N LEU A 150 5.45 -23.32 -21.31
CA LEU A 150 4.07 -22.82 -21.32
C LEU A 150 3.43 -22.83 -19.92
N ILE A 151 3.66 -23.89 -19.13
CA ILE A 151 3.19 -23.95 -17.75
C ILE A 151 3.82 -22.84 -16.92
N VAL A 152 5.14 -22.62 -17.05
CA VAL A 152 5.86 -21.55 -16.36
C VAL A 152 5.31 -20.17 -16.77
N ALA A 153 5.14 -19.93 -18.07
CA ALA A 153 4.56 -18.67 -18.58
C ALA A 153 3.14 -18.45 -18.04
N GLY A 154 2.30 -19.50 -18.03
CA GLY A 154 0.95 -19.45 -17.47
C GLY A 154 0.94 -19.17 -15.97
N ALA A 155 1.80 -19.81 -15.21
CA ALA A 155 1.95 -19.57 -13.77
C ALA A 155 2.42 -18.14 -13.46
N LEU A 156 3.39 -17.63 -14.21
CA LEU A 156 3.84 -16.23 -14.10
C LEU A 156 2.70 -15.26 -14.44
N LEU A 157 1.94 -15.53 -15.49
CA LEU A 157 0.81 -14.68 -15.86
C LEU A 157 -0.28 -14.69 -14.78
N ALA A 158 -0.62 -15.84 -14.23
CA ALA A 158 -1.58 -15.96 -13.14
C ALA A 158 -1.12 -15.17 -11.89
N TYR A 159 0.16 -15.26 -11.55
CA TYR A 159 0.74 -14.50 -10.46
C TYR A 159 0.73 -12.98 -10.73
N ALA A 160 1.06 -12.57 -11.96
CA ALA A 160 0.99 -11.17 -12.37
C ALA A 160 -0.43 -10.59 -12.24
N VAL A 161 -1.47 -11.38 -12.58
CA VAL A 161 -2.87 -10.96 -12.41
C VAL A 161 -3.18 -10.70 -10.94
N ILE A 162 -2.72 -11.55 -10.02
CA ILE A 162 -2.91 -11.35 -8.57
C ILE A 162 -2.25 -10.05 -8.13
N GLU A 163 -1.00 -9.79 -8.51
CA GLU A 163 -0.26 -8.57 -8.17
C GLU A 163 -0.98 -7.30 -8.70
N ILE A 164 -1.52 -7.34 -9.92
CA ILE A 164 -2.25 -6.21 -10.51
C ILE A 164 -3.59 -5.99 -9.78
N VAL A 165 -4.31 -7.05 -9.44
CA VAL A 165 -5.56 -6.97 -8.68
C VAL A 165 -5.31 -6.37 -7.30
N GLU A 166 -4.24 -6.82 -6.61
CA GLU A 166 -3.81 -6.21 -5.33
C GLU A 166 -3.48 -4.72 -5.50
N ALA A 167 -2.74 -4.36 -6.54
CA ALA A 167 -2.37 -2.98 -6.82
C ALA A 167 -3.60 -2.07 -6.99
N VAL A 168 -4.59 -2.51 -7.76
CA VAL A 168 -5.85 -1.77 -7.97
C VAL A 168 -6.63 -1.61 -6.66
N GLY A 169 -6.77 -2.68 -5.90
CA GLY A 169 -7.49 -2.66 -4.63
C GLY A 169 -6.80 -1.79 -3.57
N LEU A 170 -5.46 -1.85 -3.46
CA LEU A 170 -4.68 -0.99 -2.56
C LEU A 170 -4.76 0.49 -2.98
N TRP A 171 -4.75 0.77 -4.29
CA TRP A 171 -4.91 2.13 -4.80
C TRP A 171 -6.27 2.73 -4.44
N ALA A 172 -7.33 1.92 -4.55
CA ALA A 172 -8.69 2.27 -4.13
C ALA A 172 -8.87 2.29 -2.61
N ALA A 173 -7.86 1.85 -1.84
CA ALA A 173 -7.91 1.69 -0.39
C ALA A 173 -9.04 0.75 0.07
N GLU A 174 -9.32 -0.28 -0.73
CA GLU A 174 -10.32 -1.29 -0.44
C GLU A 174 -9.84 -2.28 0.62
N ARG A 175 -10.70 -2.62 1.58
CA ARG A 175 -10.33 -3.52 2.70
C ARG A 175 -9.95 -4.92 2.24
N TRP A 176 -10.68 -5.47 1.27
CA TRP A 176 -10.39 -6.81 0.76
C TRP A 176 -8.96 -6.91 0.19
N ALA A 177 -8.46 -5.83 -0.42
CA ALA A 177 -7.10 -5.79 -0.95
C ALA A 177 -6.04 -5.81 0.17
N GLU A 178 -6.30 -5.13 1.29
CA GLU A 178 -5.42 -5.18 2.46
C GLU A 178 -5.30 -6.62 3.00
N TYR A 179 -6.43 -7.35 3.10
CA TYR A 179 -6.42 -8.77 3.51
C TYR A 179 -5.71 -9.65 2.48
N LEU A 180 -6.03 -9.46 1.19
CA LEU A 180 -5.41 -10.23 0.11
C LEU A 180 -3.89 -10.05 0.13
N THR A 181 -3.40 -8.80 0.22
CA THR A 181 -1.98 -8.48 0.28
C THR A 181 -1.29 -9.15 1.47
N VAL A 182 -1.90 -9.11 2.67
CA VAL A 182 -1.33 -9.77 3.85
C VAL A 182 -1.23 -11.27 3.64
N VAL A 183 -2.31 -11.91 3.17
CA VAL A 183 -2.35 -13.37 2.98
C VAL A 183 -1.39 -13.79 1.87
N ALA A 184 -1.45 -13.14 0.71
CA ALA A 184 -0.57 -13.47 -0.41
C ALA A 184 0.90 -13.25 -0.04
N THR A 185 1.27 -12.08 0.50
CA THR A 185 2.65 -11.80 0.89
C THR A 185 3.13 -12.77 1.98
N ALA A 186 2.32 -13.03 3.01
CA ALA A 186 2.68 -13.97 4.06
C ALA A 186 2.90 -15.40 3.54
N ALA A 187 2.11 -15.83 2.54
CA ALA A 187 2.28 -17.13 1.89
C ALA A 187 3.59 -17.24 1.08
N PHE A 188 4.08 -16.13 0.53
CA PHE A 188 5.34 -16.10 -0.22
C PHE A 188 6.58 -15.89 0.66
N LEU A 189 6.46 -15.33 1.87
CA LEU A 189 7.61 -15.10 2.76
C LEU A 189 8.48 -16.34 3.01
N PRO A 190 7.93 -17.55 3.25
CA PRO A 190 8.76 -18.75 3.43
C PRO A 190 9.61 -19.08 2.19
N LEU A 191 9.05 -18.87 0.98
CA LEU A 191 9.75 -19.09 -0.27
C LEU A 191 10.87 -18.06 -0.46
N GLU A 192 10.63 -16.78 -0.17
CA GLU A 192 11.64 -15.71 -0.22
C GLU A 192 12.80 -15.98 0.75
N VAL A 193 12.48 -16.45 1.97
CA VAL A 193 13.50 -16.85 2.95
C VAL A 193 14.31 -18.01 2.45
N TRP A 194 13.68 -19.05 1.89
CA TRP A 194 14.38 -20.21 1.34
C TRP A 194 15.27 -19.83 0.17
N GLU A 195 14.78 -19.01 -0.76
CA GLU A 195 15.55 -18.50 -1.89
C GLU A 195 16.78 -17.68 -1.46
N LEU A 196 16.68 -16.98 -0.31
CA LEU A 196 17.80 -16.24 0.26
C LEU A 196 18.89 -17.15 0.83
N THR A 197 18.54 -18.36 1.31
CA THR A 197 19.52 -19.33 1.80
C THR A 197 20.37 -19.91 0.68
N GLU A 198 19.85 -19.97 -0.56
CA GLU A 198 20.58 -20.49 -1.72
C GLU A 198 21.56 -19.46 -2.31
N LYS A 199 21.11 -18.23 -2.52
CA LYS A 199 21.94 -17.13 -3.05
C LYS A 199 21.55 -15.82 -2.42
N VAL A 200 22.44 -15.28 -1.60
CA VAL A 200 22.26 -13.95 -0.99
C VAL A 200 22.47 -12.86 -2.04
N SER A 201 21.49 -11.95 -2.17
CA SER A 201 21.58 -10.77 -3.01
C SER A 201 20.96 -9.58 -2.26
N TYR A 202 21.59 -8.40 -2.40
CA TYR A 202 21.05 -7.17 -1.81
C TYR A 202 19.60 -6.86 -2.27
N LEU A 203 19.29 -7.20 -3.53
CA LEU A 203 17.94 -7.03 -4.07
C LEU A 203 16.94 -7.94 -3.37
N LYS A 204 17.27 -9.23 -3.17
CA LYS A 204 16.40 -10.19 -2.47
C LYS A 204 16.18 -9.81 -1.01
N ILE A 205 17.24 -9.38 -0.31
CA ILE A 205 17.13 -8.86 1.06
C ILE A 205 16.19 -7.65 1.09
N GLY A 206 16.36 -6.69 0.17
CA GLY A 206 15.52 -5.51 0.08
C GLY A 206 14.04 -5.85 -0.15
N THR A 207 13.76 -6.80 -1.05
CA THR A 207 12.39 -7.28 -1.32
C THR A 207 11.78 -7.96 -0.10
N LEU A 208 12.50 -8.87 0.55
CA LEU A 208 12.04 -9.55 1.77
C LEU A 208 11.72 -8.54 2.88
N VAL A 209 12.63 -7.59 3.14
CA VAL A 209 12.44 -6.55 4.15
C VAL A 209 11.20 -5.70 3.82
N LEU A 210 11.02 -5.29 2.57
CA LEU A 210 9.85 -4.52 2.13
C LEU A 210 8.55 -5.30 2.35
N ASN A 211 8.52 -6.58 1.99
CA ASN A 211 7.36 -7.46 2.16
C ASN A 211 7.01 -7.67 3.64
N VAL A 212 8.02 -7.93 4.49
CA VAL A 212 7.82 -8.05 5.95
C VAL A 212 7.29 -6.74 6.54
N LEU A 213 7.88 -5.60 6.17
CA LEU A 213 7.43 -4.29 6.63
C LEU A 213 6.00 -3.97 6.17
N ALA A 214 5.63 -4.33 4.93
CA ALA A 214 4.28 -4.16 4.41
C ALA A 214 3.26 -4.98 5.21
N VAL A 215 3.54 -6.27 5.45
CA VAL A 215 2.68 -7.14 6.26
C VAL A 215 2.52 -6.58 7.68
N LEU A 216 3.62 -6.25 8.34
CA LEU A 216 3.60 -5.69 9.69
C LEU A 216 2.85 -4.36 9.73
N TYR A 217 3.06 -3.48 8.75
CA TYR A 217 2.37 -2.21 8.67
C TYR A 217 0.86 -2.40 8.54
N ILE A 218 0.39 -3.25 7.61
CA ILE A 218 -1.03 -3.48 7.40
C ILE A 218 -1.66 -4.14 8.63
N LEU A 219 -1.01 -5.13 9.24
CA LEU A 219 -1.50 -5.80 10.45
C LEU A 219 -1.60 -4.86 11.65
N LEU A 220 -0.58 -4.04 11.88
CA LEU A 220 -0.47 -3.22 13.09
C LEU A 220 -1.13 -1.86 12.94
N ALA A 221 -0.97 -1.19 11.77
CA ALA A 221 -1.48 0.15 11.54
C ALA A 221 -2.97 0.16 11.20
N LYS A 222 -3.44 -0.82 10.42
CA LYS A 222 -4.81 -0.89 9.93
C LYS A 222 -5.77 -1.65 10.84
N ARG A 223 -5.30 -2.14 11.97
CA ARG A 223 -6.13 -2.88 12.95
C ARG A 223 -6.91 -4.04 12.35
N LEU A 224 -6.36 -4.66 11.29
CA LEU A 224 -6.93 -5.86 10.69
C LEU A 224 -6.96 -7.00 11.71
N PHE A 225 -7.84 -7.96 11.49
CA PHE A 225 -8.01 -9.14 12.34
C PHE A 225 -8.37 -8.84 13.82
N GLY A 226 -8.89 -7.64 14.12
CA GLY A 226 -9.35 -7.29 15.47
C GLY A 226 -8.24 -7.02 16.49
N LEU A 227 -6.97 -7.03 16.11
CA LEU A 227 -5.81 -6.89 17.02
C LEU A 227 -5.83 -5.61 17.87
N ARG A 228 -6.54 -4.56 17.45
CA ARG A 228 -6.66 -3.28 18.17
C ARG A 228 -8.07 -2.69 18.13
N GLY A 229 -9.11 -3.53 18.30
CA GLY A 229 -10.50 -3.08 18.39
C GLY A 229 -11.30 -3.15 17.08
N GLY A 230 -10.75 -3.75 16.01
CA GLY A 230 -11.46 -4.07 14.78
C GLY A 230 -12.09 -2.88 14.06
N HIS A 231 -13.18 -3.16 13.33
CA HIS A 231 -13.92 -2.22 12.49
C HIS A 231 -14.44 -0.97 13.25
N ALA A 232 -15.03 -1.15 14.43
CA ALA A 232 -15.60 -0.06 15.21
C ALA A 232 -14.56 0.98 15.64
N ALA A 233 -13.36 0.51 16.04
CA ALA A 233 -12.27 1.41 16.39
C ALA A 233 -11.69 2.14 15.17
N PHE A 234 -11.64 1.49 14.01
CA PHE A 234 -11.22 2.12 12.75
C PHE A 234 -12.22 3.22 12.32
N GLU A 235 -13.52 2.95 12.39
CA GLU A 235 -14.53 3.95 12.04
C GLU A 235 -14.59 5.11 13.04
N ALA A 236 -14.40 4.84 14.34
CA ALA A 236 -14.31 5.90 15.33
C ALA A 236 -13.09 6.81 15.08
N GLU A 237 -11.93 6.23 14.69
CA GLU A 237 -10.75 7.02 14.34
C GLU A 237 -10.96 7.83 13.04
N ARG A 238 -11.65 7.25 12.04
CA ARG A 238 -11.99 7.92 10.79
C ARG A 238 -12.93 9.10 11.02
N ARG A 239 -13.99 8.90 11.82
CA ARG A 239 -14.91 9.98 12.21
C ARG A 239 -14.20 11.10 12.98
N GLY A 240 -13.41 10.76 13.97
CA GLY A 240 -12.59 11.73 14.71
C GLY A 240 -11.55 12.47 13.85
N ALA A 241 -11.22 11.97 12.67
CA ALA A 241 -10.37 12.65 11.71
C ALA A 241 -11.12 13.62 10.79
N SER A 242 -12.47 13.53 10.66
CA SER A 242 -13.28 14.46 9.88
C SER A 242 -13.40 15.81 10.63
N LEU A 243 -13.03 16.92 9.97
CA LEU A 243 -13.17 18.25 10.57
C LEU A 243 -14.64 18.58 10.84
N LEU A 244 -15.53 18.24 9.90
CA LEU A 244 -16.96 18.52 10.03
C LEU A 244 -17.58 17.76 11.19
N GLU A 245 -17.31 16.47 11.35
CA GLU A 245 -17.83 15.69 12.48
C GLU A 245 -17.31 16.17 13.84
N VAL A 246 -16.04 16.60 13.87
CA VAL A 246 -15.47 17.20 15.09
C VAL A 246 -16.13 18.53 15.43
N GLU A 247 -16.40 19.39 14.42
CA GLU A 247 -17.07 20.67 14.62
C GLU A 247 -18.56 20.48 14.96
N GLU A 248 -19.22 19.50 14.39
CA GLU A 248 -20.60 19.11 14.73
C GLU A 248 -20.68 18.61 16.18
N ALA A 249 -19.79 17.71 16.57
CA ALA A 249 -19.72 17.21 17.95
C ALA A 249 -19.39 18.32 18.95
N ALA A 250 -18.56 19.30 18.56
CA ALA A 250 -18.24 20.46 19.41
C ALA A 250 -19.40 21.48 19.50
N GLY A 251 -20.31 21.50 18.52
CA GLY A 251 -21.49 22.36 18.48
C GLY A 251 -22.73 21.77 19.17
N ALA A 252 -22.77 20.46 19.32
CA ALA A 252 -23.84 19.78 20.01
C ALA A 252 -23.87 20.26 21.48
N PRO A 253 -25.04 20.72 21.99
CA PRO A 253 -25.16 21.05 23.42
C PRO A 253 -24.73 19.82 24.21
N HIS A 254 -23.87 20.03 25.20
CA HIS A 254 -23.45 18.99 26.12
C HIS A 254 -24.71 18.43 26.79
N GLY A 255 -25.32 17.45 26.14
CA GLY A 255 -26.46 16.74 26.71
C GLY A 255 -25.95 16.10 28.00
N THR A 256 -26.65 16.39 29.09
CA THR A 256 -26.57 15.80 30.41
C THR A 256 -26.91 14.29 30.34
N GLY A 257 -26.24 13.56 29.50
CA GLY A 257 -26.27 12.11 29.36
C GLY A 257 -24.97 11.53 29.89
N GLY A 258 -24.82 11.59 31.23
CA GLY A 258 -23.70 10.95 31.93
C GLY A 258 -23.70 9.47 31.69
N HIS A 259 -22.90 8.99 30.76
CA HIS A 259 -22.37 7.67 30.88
C HIS A 259 -21.29 7.71 31.97
N GLN A 260 -21.75 7.57 33.21
CA GLN A 260 -20.91 7.16 34.33
C GLN A 260 -20.32 5.81 33.96
N VAL A 261 -19.04 5.81 33.55
CA VAL A 261 -18.21 4.62 33.64
C VAL A 261 -18.10 4.33 35.13
N THR A 262 -18.96 3.47 35.61
CA THR A 262 -18.88 2.90 36.96
C THR A 262 -17.56 2.17 37.09
N ARG A 263 -16.56 2.87 37.61
CA ARG A 263 -15.29 2.29 38.04
C ARG A 263 -15.58 1.47 39.29
N THR A 264 -15.91 0.21 39.12
CA THR A 264 -16.06 -0.74 40.25
C THR A 264 -14.69 -0.88 40.89
N LEU A 265 -14.47 -0.08 41.92
CA LEU A 265 -13.39 -0.32 42.88
C LEU A 265 -13.78 -1.57 43.66
N VAL A 266 -13.12 -2.67 43.33
CA VAL A 266 -13.13 -3.86 44.21
C VAL A 266 -12.29 -3.51 45.41
N THR A 267 -12.95 -2.98 46.45
CA THR A 267 -12.42 -2.92 47.80
C THR A 267 -12.48 -4.32 48.36
N GLY A 268 -11.31 -4.97 48.41
CA GLY A 268 -11.14 -6.19 49.16
C GLY A 268 -11.38 -5.93 50.65
N SER A 269 -12.51 -6.39 51.16
CA SER A 269 -12.78 -6.50 52.59
C SER A 269 -11.98 -7.66 53.19
N SER A 270 -10.92 -7.33 53.88
CA SER A 270 -10.27 -8.24 54.81
C SER A 270 -11.19 -8.48 55.98
N ARG A 271 -11.75 -9.68 56.08
CA ARG A 271 -12.45 -10.16 57.25
C ARG A 271 -11.46 -10.94 58.14
N THR A 272 -11.01 -10.30 59.18
CA THR A 272 -10.42 -10.95 60.35
C THR A 272 -11.55 -11.53 61.15
N ASP A 273 -11.63 -12.86 61.28
CA ASP A 273 -12.38 -13.55 62.33
C ASP A 273 -11.39 -14.23 63.29
N THR A 274 -11.35 -13.64 64.49
CA THR A 274 -10.89 -14.27 65.73
C THR A 274 -11.96 -15.20 66.22
N VAL A 275 -11.65 -16.46 66.48
CA VAL A 275 -11.73 -17.27 67.73
C VAL A 275 -11.06 -18.61 67.50
#